data_719e6b4bb36c703f775b84a8916c6c27
#
_entry.id   719e6b4bb36c703f775b84a8916c6c27
#
_cell.length_a   1.000
_cell.length_b   1.000
_cell.length_c   1.000
_cell.angle_alpha   90.00
_cell.angle_beta   90.00
_cell.angle_gamma   90.00
#
_symmetry.space_group_name_H-M   'P 1'
#
loop_
_entity.id
_entity.type
_entity.pdbx_description
1 polymer ?
#
loop_
_entity_poly.entity_id
_entity_poly.type
_entity_poly.pdbx_seq_one_letter_code
_entity_poly.pdbx_strand_id
1 'polypeptide(L)'
;GFFDKRMMLEQSSRMPFVIRYPKDLPQGTRNESLLMNIDIPALLLDYAQVKRPEQMQGESFRSLLKDDKLEGRPYTYYRYWEHSPDRPAHFGIRSSRYKLIHYYGKPLGMKSANAQATPPSWEFYDLETDPNELKNVFNEPSYQDLIVEMHASLINEKAFYEDHQTPVPDLE
;
A
#
# COMPACT_ATOMS: atom_id res chain seq x y z
N GLY A 1 -0.16 8.48 23.25
CA GLY A 1 -0.38 8.41 21.82
C GLY A 1 0.80 7.80 21.10
N PHE A 2 0.53 7.02 20.09
CA PHE A 2 1.56 6.44 19.24
C PHE A 2 1.95 7.47 18.17
N PHE A 3 3.21 7.88 18.11
CA PHE A 3 3.72 8.81 17.13
C PHE A 3 4.71 8.07 16.22
N ASP A 4 4.22 7.28 15.29
CA ASP A 4 5.07 6.61 14.32
C ASP A 4 4.36 6.52 12.95
N LYS A 5 5.15 6.40 11.89
CA LYS A 5 4.71 6.35 10.49
C LYS A 5 5.10 5.04 9.79
N ARG A 6 5.31 3.96 10.53
CA ARG A 6 5.81 2.68 10.02
C ARG A 6 4.72 1.64 9.82
N MET A 7 3.60 1.82 10.52
CA MET A 7 2.42 0.97 10.36
C MET A 7 1.67 1.33 9.07
N MET A 8 1.01 0.36 8.47
CA MET A 8 0.20 0.59 7.26
C MET A 8 -1.15 1.25 7.56
N LEU A 9 -1.22 2.17 8.52
CA LEU A 9 -2.41 2.94 8.84
C LEU A 9 -2.54 4.18 7.92
N GLU A 10 -3.76 4.67 7.70
CA GLU A 10 -4.00 5.86 6.86
C GLU A 10 -3.20 7.07 7.33
N GLN A 11 -3.06 7.26 8.65
CA GLN A 11 -2.27 8.35 9.24
C GLN A 11 -0.78 8.28 8.89
N SER A 12 -0.29 7.10 8.51
CA SER A 12 1.11 6.88 8.09
C SER A 12 1.28 6.86 6.58
N SER A 13 0.33 6.27 5.86
CA SER A 13 0.46 5.95 4.43
C SER A 13 -0.21 6.97 3.52
N ARG A 14 -1.25 7.67 3.97
CA ARG A 14 -1.93 8.69 3.19
C ARG A 14 -1.20 10.03 3.27
N MET A 15 -0.11 10.13 2.53
CA MET A 15 0.66 11.39 2.45
C MET A 15 0.00 12.39 1.50
N PRO A 16 -0.05 13.68 1.83
CA PRO A 16 -0.47 14.71 0.88
C PRO A 16 0.52 14.76 -0.29
N PHE A 17 -0.01 14.75 -1.52
CA PHE A 17 0.76 14.96 -2.74
C PHE A 17 0.22 16.19 -3.47
N VAL A 18 1.08 17.15 -3.75
CA VAL A 18 0.73 18.37 -4.47
C VAL A 18 1.70 18.55 -5.63
N ILE A 19 1.16 18.72 -6.83
CA ILE A 19 1.94 18.96 -8.04
C ILE A 19 1.47 20.24 -8.74
N ARG A 20 2.43 21.02 -9.22
CA ARG A 20 2.16 22.22 -10.03
C ARG A 20 2.99 22.20 -11.30
N TYR A 21 2.32 22.07 -12.42
CA TYR A 21 2.94 22.16 -13.75
C TYR A 21 1.98 22.82 -14.75
N PRO A 22 1.91 24.18 -14.77
CA PRO A 22 0.90 24.93 -15.53
C PRO A 22 0.91 24.70 -17.03
N LYS A 23 2.02 24.19 -17.58
CA LYS A 23 2.13 23.89 -19.02
C LYS A 23 1.34 22.65 -19.46
N ASP A 24 0.98 21.77 -18.52
CA ASP A 24 0.40 20.46 -18.84
C ASP A 24 -0.77 20.08 -17.93
N LEU A 25 -0.84 20.60 -16.71
CA LEU A 25 -1.80 20.23 -15.71
C LEU A 25 -2.87 21.31 -15.49
N PRO A 26 -4.15 20.93 -15.35
CA PRO A 26 -5.22 21.84 -14.99
C PRO A 26 -5.01 22.38 -13.56
N GLN A 27 -5.55 23.58 -13.30
CA GLN A 27 -5.48 24.22 -12.00
C GLN A 27 -6.67 23.85 -11.13
N GLY A 28 -6.43 23.74 -9.80
CA GLY A 28 -7.50 23.56 -8.82
C GLY A 28 -8.21 22.19 -8.89
N THR A 29 -7.59 21.21 -9.51
CA THR A 29 -8.11 19.83 -9.58
C THR A 29 -7.67 19.02 -8.37
N ARG A 30 -8.49 18.03 -8.04
CA ARG A 30 -8.22 17.00 -7.04
C ARG A 30 -8.44 15.63 -7.69
N ASN A 31 -7.54 14.71 -7.41
CA ASN A 31 -7.60 13.34 -7.89
C ASN A 31 -7.44 12.38 -6.70
N GLU A 32 -8.29 11.36 -6.62
CA GLU A 32 -8.34 10.39 -5.52
C GLU A 32 -7.71 9.03 -5.91
N SER A 33 -7.04 8.97 -7.07
CA SER A 33 -6.38 7.74 -7.51
C SER A 33 -5.30 7.30 -6.54
N LEU A 34 -5.16 5.99 -6.41
CA LEU A 34 -4.11 5.39 -5.59
C LEU A 34 -2.75 5.55 -6.27
N LEU A 35 -1.80 6.13 -5.55
CA LEU A 35 -0.43 6.34 -5.99
C LEU A 35 0.55 5.73 -4.99
N MET A 36 1.73 5.38 -5.46
CA MET A 36 2.83 4.89 -4.62
C MET A 36 4.08 5.77 -4.80
N ASN A 37 4.93 5.83 -3.80
CA ASN A 37 6.18 6.59 -3.85
C ASN A 37 7.05 6.23 -5.06
N ILE A 38 7.05 4.95 -5.44
CA ILE A 38 7.82 4.43 -6.56
C ILE A 38 7.35 4.97 -7.92
N ASP A 39 6.14 5.54 -7.99
CA ASP A 39 5.58 6.12 -9.22
C ASP A 39 6.12 7.53 -9.49
N ILE A 40 6.56 8.24 -8.46
CA ILE A 40 7.04 9.62 -8.58
C ILE A 40 8.25 9.73 -9.52
N PRO A 41 9.30 8.89 -9.42
CA PRO A 41 10.39 8.91 -10.39
C PRO A 41 9.93 8.60 -11.81
N ALA A 42 8.99 7.67 -12.00
CA ALA A 42 8.44 7.36 -13.33
C ALA A 42 7.69 8.56 -13.93
N LEU A 43 6.91 9.30 -13.13
CA LEU A 43 6.27 10.54 -13.55
C LEU A 43 7.29 11.59 -14.00
N LEU A 44 8.38 11.76 -13.24
CA LEU A 44 9.42 12.75 -13.59
C LEU A 44 10.13 12.39 -14.89
N LEU A 45 10.42 11.11 -15.12
CA LEU A 45 11.00 10.64 -16.39
C LEU A 45 10.04 10.87 -17.57
N ASP A 46 8.74 10.64 -17.39
CA ASP A 46 7.73 10.90 -18.40
C ASP A 46 7.69 12.40 -18.78
N TYR A 47 7.68 13.30 -17.79
CA TYR A 47 7.75 14.74 -18.07
C TYR A 47 9.05 15.16 -18.74
N ALA A 48 10.16 14.50 -18.42
CA ALA A 48 11.45 14.73 -19.05
C ALA A 48 11.59 14.08 -20.44
N GLN A 49 10.59 13.31 -20.89
CA GLN A 49 10.64 12.50 -22.12
C GLN A 49 11.81 11.51 -22.16
N VAL A 50 12.18 10.99 -20.99
CA VAL A 50 13.22 9.98 -20.82
C VAL A 50 12.56 8.61 -20.66
N LYS A 51 13.05 7.62 -21.41
CA LYS A 51 12.54 6.25 -21.31
C LYS A 51 12.75 5.71 -19.89
N ARG A 52 11.69 5.17 -19.29
CA ARG A 52 11.74 4.50 -17.99
C ARG A 52 12.62 3.24 -18.09
N PRO A 53 13.58 3.03 -17.17
CA PRO A 53 14.33 1.79 -17.05
C PRO A 53 13.41 0.57 -16.81
N GLU A 54 13.74 -0.57 -17.40
CA GLU A 54 12.91 -1.79 -17.29
C GLU A 54 12.77 -2.31 -15.86
N GLN A 55 13.81 -2.17 -15.05
CA GLN A 55 13.82 -2.58 -13.65
C GLN A 55 13.03 -1.65 -12.70
N MET A 56 12.52 -0.52 -13.20
CA MET A 56 11.71 0.41 -12.39
C MET A 56 10.28 -0.12 -12.31
N GLN A 57 9.83 -0.48 -11.11
CA GLN A 57 8.48 -1.03 -10.86
C GLN A 57 7.38 0.04 -10.84
N GLY A 58 7.73 1.31 -10.53
CA GLY A 58 6.77 2.41 -10.54
C GLY A 58 6.33 2.80 -11.95
N GLU A 59 5.12 3.33 -12.08
CA GLU A 59 4.50 3.76 -13.33
C GLU A 59 4.14 5.23 -13.32
N SER A 60 4.23 5.89 -14.50
CA SER A 60 3.79 7.28 -14.62
C SER A 60 2.27 7.37 -14.50
N PHE A 61 1.81 8.26 -13.65
CA PHE A 61 0.39 8.60 -13.50
C PHE A 61 0.03 9.95 -14.15
N ARG A 62 0.81 10.41 -15.10
CA ARG A 62 0.59 11.69 -15.80
C ARG A 62 -0.78 11.79 -16.46
N SER A 63 -1.29 10.71 -17.03
CA SER A 63 -2.63 10.65 -17.61
C SER A 63 -3.74 10.89 -16.57
N LEU A 64 -3.60 10.31 -15.39
CA LEU A 64 -4.56 10.48 -14.28
C LEU A 64 -4.61 11.93 -13.76
N LEU A 65 -3.51 12.66 -13.86
CA LEU A 65 -3.46 14.07 -13.46
C LEU A 65 -4.19 14.99 -14.43
N LYS A 66 -4.45 14.53 -15.65
CA LYS A 66 -5.12 15.30 -16.73
C LYS A 66 -6.59 14.96 -16.87
N ASP A 67 -6.94 13.74 -16.58
CA ASP A 67 -8.31 13.22 -16.73
C ASP A 67 -8.67 12.41 -15.49
N ASP A 68 -9.56 12.95 -14.67
CA ASP A 68 -10.07 12.35 -13.43
C ASP A 68 -11.05 11.20 -13.67
N LYS A 69 -11.45 10.95 -14.93
CA LYS A 69 -12.31 9.82 -15.32
C LYS A 69 -11.51 8.55 -15.60
N LEU A 70 -10.20 8.65 -15.72
CA LEU A 70 -9.35 7.48 -15.92
C LEU A 70 -9.23 6.70 -14.62
N GLU A 71 -9.37 5.39 -14.73
CA GLU A 71 -9.17 4.49 -13.60
C GLU A 71 -7.67 4.31 -13.34
N GLY A 72 -7.27 4.52 -12.09
CA GLY A 72 -5.94 4.22 -11.59
C GLY A 72 -5.79 2.75 -11.21
N ARG A 73 -4.72 2.43 -10.50
CA ARG A 73 -4.52 1.08 -9.96
C ARG A 73 -5.61 0.71 -8.95
N PRO A 74 -6.05 -0.56 -8.90
CA PRO A 74 -7.05 -1.01 -7.92
C PRO A 74 -6.46 -1.10 -6.51
N TYR A 75 -5.17 -1.38 -6.38
CA TYR A 75 -4.49 -1.58 -5.11
C TYR A 75 -3.15 -0.85 -5.05
N THR A 76 -2.75 -0.44 -3.83
CA THR A 76 -1.36 -0.16 -3.47
C THR A 76 -0.84 -1.29 -2.61
N TYR A 77 0.41 -1.70 -2.84
CA TYR A 77 1.12 -2.67 -2.03
C TYR A 77 2.08 -1.97 -1.07
N TYR A 78 2.13 -2.46 0.17
CA TYR A 78 3.05 -1.95 1.19
C TYR A 78 3.74 -3.09 1.90
N ARG A 79 5.01 -2.87 2.27
CA ARG A 79 5.76 -3.80 3.12
C ARG A 79 6.65 -3.05 4.09
N TYR A 80 6.66 -3.52 5.35
CA TYR A 80 7.54 -3.06 6.41
C TYR A 80 8.39 -4.22 6.94
N TRP A 81 9.72 -4.07 6.87
CA TRP A 81 10.68 -5.14 7.22
C TRP A 81 11.24 -5.04 8.62
N GLU A 82 11.37 -3.82 9.18
CA GLU A 82 12.05 -3.60 10.46
C GLU A 82 11.17 -4.04 11.62
N HIS A 83 11.25 -5.34 11.93
CA HIS A 83 10.44 -5.96 12.97
C HIS A 83 10.84 -5.50 14.36
N SER A 84 9.85 -5.19 15.19
CA SER A 84 9.93 -5.11 16.65
C SER A 84 8.62 -5.57 17.28
N PRO A 85 8.59 -5.99 18.57
CA PRO A 85 7.33 -6.37 19.22
C PRO A 85 6.25 -5.30 19.19
N ASP A 86 6.64 -4.03 19.28
CA ASP A 86 5.73 -2.88 19.24
C ASP A 86 5.28 -2.51 17.82
N ARG A 87 6.03 -2.96 16.81
CA ARG A 87 5.79 -2.71 15.39
C ARG A 87 6.16 -3.95 14.60
N PRO A 88 5.28 -4.95 14.60
CA PRO A 88 5.56 -6.20 13.89
C PRO A 88 5.74 -5.96 12.39
N ALA A 89 6.72 -6.65 11.82
CA ALA A 89 6.92 -6.64 10.38
C ALA A 89 5.68 -7.16 9.66
N HIS A 90 5.27 -6.48 8.60
CA HIS A 90 4.01 -6.73 7.92
C HIS A 90 4.06 -6.38 6.44
N PHE A 91 3.08 -6.85 5.71
CA PHE A 91 2.76 -6.43 4.36
C PHE A 91 1.24 -6.38 4.16
N GLY A 92 0.80 -5.69 3.14
CA GLY A 92 -0.63 -5.60 2.87
C GLY A 92 -0.95 -4.87 1.57
N ILE A 93 -2.23 -4.84 1.25
CA ILE A 93 -2.78 -4.05 0.15
C ILE A 93 -3.88 -3.12 0.63
N ARG A 94 -4.04 -2.03 -0.10
CA ARG A 94 -5.10 -1.05 0.12
C ARG A 94 -5.79 -0.76 -1.22
N SER A 95 -7.10 -0.94 -1.26
CA SER A 95 -7.97 -0.43 -2.32
C SER A 95 -8.45 0.99 -2.00
N SER A 96 -9.32 1.57 -2.81
CA SER A 96 -9.96 2.86 -2.51
C SER A 96 -10.73 2.87 -1.17
N ARG A 97 -11.27 1.71 -0.75
CA ARG A 97 -12.11 1.58 0.44
C ARG A 97 -11.57 0.62 1.49
N TYR A 98 -10.93 -0.46 1.09
CA TYR A 98 -10.57 -1.55 2.00
C TYR A 98 -9.07 -1.71 2.16
N LYS A 99 -8.66 -2.25 3.30
CA LYS A 99 -7.26 -2.55 3.59
C LYS A 99 -7.16 -3.94 4.22
N LEU A 100 -6.23 -4.75 3.69
CA LEU A 100 -5.88 -6.07 4.24
C LEU A 100 -4.39 -6.07 4.58
N ILE A 101 -4.06 -6.39 5.84
CA ILE A 101 -2.69 -6.38 6.37
C ILE A 101 -2.40 -7.75 6.99
N HIS A 102 -1.23 -8.31 6.68
CA HIS A 102 -0.68 -9.48 7.35
C HIS A 102 0.58 -9.11 8.12
N TYR A 103 0.54 -9.29 9.42
CA TYR A 103 1.70 -9.17 10.30
C TYR A 103 2.41 -10.52 10.37
N TYR A 104 3.56 -10.66 9.71
CA TYR A 104 4.34 -11.89 9.75
C TYR A 104 5.30 -11.96 10.95
N GLY A 105 5.53 -10.86 11.65
CA GLY A 105 6.15 -10.77 12.96
C GLY A 105 7.56 -11.36 13.08
N LYS A 106 8.38 -11.32 12.03
CA LYS A 106 9.74 -11.92 12.00
C LYS A 106 10.77 -10.95 11.40
N PRO A 107 12.02 -10.96 11.89
CA PRO A 107 13.07 -10.05 11.43
C PRO A 107 13.62 -10.36 10.02
N LEU A 108 13.44 -11.57 9.49
CA LEU A 108 13.90 -12.04 8.18
C LEU A 108 15.35 -11.63 7.82
N GLY A 109 16.26 -11.60 8.82
CA GLY A 109 17.65 -11.25 8.62
C GLY A 109 17.96 -9.76 8.52
N MET A 110 17.00 -8.89 8.71
CA MET A 110 17.24 -7.45 8.74
C MET A 110 18.01 -7.06 10.01
N LYS A 111 19.19 -6.42 9.85
CA LYS A 111 20.12 -6.12 10.96
C LYS A 111 19.55 -5.22 12.04
N SER A 112 18.63 -4.30 11.67
CA SER A 112 17.96 -3.37 12.60
C SER A 112 16.74 -3.95 13.27
N ALA A 113 16.28 -5.14 12.85
CA ALA A 113 15.08 -5.76 13.40
C ALA A 113 15.36 -6.46 14.73
N ASN A 114 14.37 -6.44 15.63
CA ASN A 114 14.40 -7.20 16.88
C ASN A 114 14.28 -8.71 16.58
N ALA A 115 15.08 -9.52 17.23
CA ALA A 115 15.09 -10.97 17.04
C ALA A 115 13.88 -11.68 17.66
N GLN A 116 13.18 -11.03 18.61
CA GLN A 116 11.99 -11.59 19.26
C GLN A 116 10.80 -11.56 18.31
N ALA A 117 10.41 -12.71 17.78
CA ALA A 117 9.23 -12.82 16.92
C ALA A 117 7.93 -12.55 17.70
N THR A 118 6.92 -12.06 16.99
CA THR A 118 5.55 -11.94 17.48
C THR A 118 4.64 -12.93 16.74
N PRO A 119 3.50 -13.34 17.32
CA PRO A 119 2.52 -14.16 16.62
C PRO A 119 2.07 -13.48 15.32
N PRO A 120 1.90 -14.24 14.23
CA PRO A 120 1.32 -13.68 13.02
C PRO A 120 -0.16 -13.33 13.25
N SER A 121 -0.64 -12.32 12.52
CA SER A 121 -2.04 -11.90 12.61
C SER A 121 -2.49 -11.19 11.34
N TRP A 122 -3.81 -11.15 11.15
CA TRP A 122 -4.44 -10.41 10.08
C TRP A 122 -5.25 -9.23 10.61
N GLU A 123 -5.27 -8.16 9.84
CA GLU A 123 -6.18 -7.02 10.04
C GLU A 123 -6.89 -6.69 8.74
N PHE A 124 -8.17 -6.36 8.86
CA PHE A 124 -9.00 -5.88 7.77
C PHE A 124 -9.80 -4.66 8.21
N TYR A 125 -9.80 -3.63 7.35
CA TYR A 125 -10.45 -2.36 7.63
C TYR A 125 -11.33 -1.91 6.46
N ASP A 126 -12.53 -1.38 6.77
CA ASP A 126 -13.40 -0.66 5.86
C ASP A 126 -13.24 0.85 6.13
N LEU A 127 -12.46 1.51 5.29
CA LEU A 127 -12.08 2.93 5.45
C LEU A 127 -13.23 3.90 5.22
N GLU A 128 -14.36 3.44 4.65
CA GLU A 128 -15.55 4.25 4.51
C GLU A 128 -16.32 4.34 5.84
N THR A 129 -16.42 3.24 6.56
CA THR A 129 -17.14 3.17 7.85
C THR A 129 -16.25 3.44 9.04
N ASP A 130 -14.95 3.13 8.93
CA ASP A 130 -13.93 3.34 9.97
C ASP A 130 -12.66 3.99 9.38
N PRO A 131 -12.70 5.28 9.03
CA PRO A 131 -11.57 5.99 8.42
C PRO A 131 -10.37 6.15 9.37
N ASN A 132 -10.51 5.85 10.65
CA ASN A 132 -9.45 5.88 11.64
C ASN A 132 -8.88 4.51 12.00
N GLU A 133 -9.40 3.43 11.38
CA GLU A 133 -8.90 2.07 11.56
C GLU A 133 -8.87 1.62 13.03
N LEU A 134 -9.95 1.92 13.75
CA LEU A 134 -10.08 1.62 15.18
C LEU A 134 -10.60 0.21 15.45
N LYS A 135 -11.28 -0.40 14.47
CA LYS A 135 -11.89 -1.72 14.60
C LYS A 135 -11.39 -2.67 13.52
N ASN A 136 -10.56 -3.64 13.90
CA ASN A 136 -10.23 -4.77 13.01
C ASN A 136 -11.48 -5.64 12.80
N VAL A 137 -11.97 -5.72 11.55
CA VAL A 137 -13.14 -6.49 11.14
C VAL A 137 -12.80 -7.77 10.39
N PHE A 138 -11.55 -8.25 10.49
CA PHE A 138 -11.09 -9.45 9.79
C PHE A 138 -11.95 -10.68 10.07
N ASN A 139 -12.42 -10.85 11.28
CA ASN A 139 -13.24 -12.00 11.70
C ASN A 139 -14.77 -11.78 11.55
N GLU A 140 -15.20 -10.64 11.00
CA GLU A 140 -16.63 -10.36 10.82
C GLU A 140 -17.18 -11.14 9.60
N PRO A 141 -18.23 -11.94 9.76
CA PRO A 141 -18.76 -12.78 8.68
C PRO A 141 -19.16 -12.02 7.42
N SER A 142 -19.60 -10.79 7.56
CA SER A 142 -20.03 -9.93 6.44
C SER A 142 -18.91 -9.52 5.49
N TYR A 143 -17.64 -9.65 5.88
CA TYR A 143 -16.48 -9.28 5.07
C TYR A 143 -15.72 -10.49 4.51
N GLN A 144 -16.07 -11.72 4.84
CA GLN A 144 -15.26 -12.91 4.51
C GLN A 144 -15.05 -13.09 3.01
N ASP A 145 -16.08 -12.94 2.18
CA ASP A 145 -15.96 -13.08 0.73
C ASP A 145 -15.00 -12.01 0.16
N LEU A 146 -15.09 -10.79 0.64
CA LEU A 146 -14.22 -9.69 0.24
C LEU A 146 -12.77 -9.90 0.71
N ILE A 147 -12.58 -10.43 1.92
CA ILE A 147 -11.25 -10.78 2.45
C ILE A 147 -10.59 -11.84 1.56
N VAL A 148 -11.33 -12.85 1.12
CA VAL A 148 -10.84 -13.88 0.18
C VAL A 148 -10.41 -13.25 -1.16
N GLU A 149 -11.21 -12.35 -1.71
CA GLU A 149 -10.88 -11.61 -2.94
C GLU A 149 -9.61 -10.77 -2.76
N MET A 150 -9.53 -9.99 -1.68
CA MET A 150 -8.36 -9.18 -1.39
C MET A 150 -7.12 -10.00 -1.07
N HIS A 151 -7.26 -11.17 -0.46
CA HIS A 151 -6.15 -12.08 -0.23
C HIS A 151 -5.55 -12.58 -1.56
N ALA A 152 -6.40 -12.98 -2.51
CA ALA A 152 -5.94 -13.34 -3.86
C ALA A 152 -5.24 -12.17 -4.57
N SER A 153 -5.77 -10.95 -4.41
CA SER A 153 -5.16 -9.73 -4.94
C SER A 153 -3.81 -9.44 -4.27
N LEU A 154 -3.67 -9.67 -2.96
CA LEU A 154 -2.40 -9.51 -2.24
C LEU A 154 -1.31 -10.46 -2.76
N ILE A 155 -1.67 -11.71 -3.08
CA ILE A 155 -0.75 -12.67 -3.69
C ILE A 155 -0.26 -12.15 -5.05
N ASN A 156 -1.17 -11.63 -5.88
CA ASN A 156 -0.84 -11.08 -7.19
C ASN A 156 0.06 -9.83 -7.08
N GLU A 157 -0.26 -8.90 -6.18
CA GLU A 157 0.55 -7.69 -5.97
C GLU A 157 1.96 -8.05 -5.47
N LYS A 158 2.09 -8.99 -4.53
CA LYS A 158 3.41 -9.49 -4.10
C LYS A 158 4.22 -10.09 -5.24
N ALA A 159 3.59 -10.88 -6.10
CA ALA A 159 4.25 -11.46 -7.27
C ALA A 159 4.67 -10.38 -8.28
N PHE A 160 3.82 -9.38 -8.53
CA PHE A 160 4.11 -8.26 -9.42
C PHE A 160 5.31 -7.44 -8.95
N TYR A 161 5.43 -7.17 -7.64
CA TYR A 161 6.55 -6.46 -7.04
C TYR A 161 7.76 -7.36 -6.69
N GLU A 162 7.76 -8.62 -7.15
CA GLU A 162 8.85 -9.60 -6.93
C GLU A 162 9.19 -9.81 -5.44
N ASP A 163 8.21 -9.63 -4.56
CA ASP A 163 8.40 -9.84 -3.13
C ASP A 163 8.18 -11.30 -2.76
N HIS A 164 9.26 -12.10 -2.83
CA HIS A 164 9.26 -13.54 -2.56
C HIS A 164 9.78 -13.94 -1.18
N GLN A 165 10.14 -12.98 -0.32
CA GLN A 165 10.81 -13.28 0.97
C GLN A 165 9.92 -14.00 1.98
N THR A 166 8.61 -13.78 1.92
CA THR A 166 7.62 -14.45 2.78
C THR A 166 6.40 -14.80 1.95
N PRO A 167 5.89 -16.03 2.03
CA PRO A 167 4.60 -16.37 1.40
C PRO A 167 3.48 -15.57 2.06
N VAL A 168 2.38 -15.38 1.34
CA VAL A 168 1.09 -15.00 1.93
C VAL A 168 0.52 -16.28 2.53
N PRO A 169 0.28 -16.36 3.84
CA PRO A 169 -0.32 -17.54 4.45
C PRO A 169 -1.81 -17.63 4.10
N ASP A 170 -2.37 -18.82 4.22
CA ASP A 170 -3.80 -19.02 4.10
C ASP A 170 -4.56 -18.20 5.16
N LEU A 171 -5.83 -17.93 4.88
CA LEU A 171 -6.74 -17.26 5.80
C LEU A 171 -7.25 -18.28 6.83
N GLU A 172 -6.60 -18.35 7.99
CA GLU A 172 -7.01 -19.17 9.14
C GLU A 172 -7.47 -18.29 10.31
#